data_0b41123169b3f3e6de57d9bcca4e481c
#
_entry.id   0b41123169b3f3e6de57d9bcca4e481c
#
_cell.length_a   1.000
_cell.length_b   1.000
_cell.length_c   1.000
_cell.angle_alpha   90.00
_cell.angle_beta   90.00
_cell.angle_gamma   90.00
#
_symmetry.space_group_name_H-M   'P 1'
#
loop_
_entity.id
_entity.type
_entity.pdbx_description
1 polymer ?
#
loop_
_entity_poly.entity_id
_entity_poly.type
_entity_poly.pdbx_seq_one_letter_code
_entity_poly.pdbx_strand_id
1 'polypeptide(L)'
;MYIVNLRHGGENALKSFRAENMAENKKNLTKKYEYAWEKYSRQDLKDVFSLSDRYKNFMSKCKTERECVKEFIVIAEKDGYKNIEEIIKSGKKLKAGDKVYANNKDKTLALFLIGKEPLENGMKILGAHVDSPRLDLKQNPLYEDTDLALCETHYYGGIKKY
;
A
#
# COMPACT_ATOMS: atom_id res chain seq x y z
N MET A 1 8.00 1.63 -2.50
CA MET A 1 7.95 0.81 -1.27
C MET A 1 9.32 0.17 -1.10
N TYR A 2 10.11 0.60 -0.14
CA TYR A 2 11.42 0.02 0.15
C TYR A 2 11.35 -0.77 1.45
N ILE A 3 11.67 -2.06 1.38
CA ILE A 3 11.81 -2.91 2.57
C ILE A 3 13.30 -2.96 2.90
N VAL A 4 13.71 -2.38 4.03
CA VAL A 4 15.08 -2.49 4.55
C VAL A 4 15.09 -3.52 5.67
N ASN A 5 15.77 -4.65 5.46
CA ASN A 5 15.97 -5.69 6.45
C ASN A 5 17.41 -5.58 6.97
N LEU A 6 17.59 -5.00 8.16
CA LEU A 6 18.89 -4.93 8.83
C LEU A 6 19.04 -6.11 9.80
N ARG A 7 19.76 -7.15 9.38
CA ARG A 7 20.34 -8.14 10.29
C ARG A 7 21.84 -7.94 10.35
N HIS A 8 22.36 -7.74 11.55
CA HIS A 8 23.79 -7.75 11.82
C HIS A 8 24.31 -9.19 11.68
N GLY A 9 25.16 -9.41 10.69
CA GLY A 9 26.00 -10.60 10.58
C GLY A 9 27.41 -10.16 10.19
N GLY A 10 28.43 -10.68 10.88
CA GLY A 10 29.78 -10.16 10.90
C GLY A 10 30.49 -10.05 9.55
N GLU A 11 31.52 -9.19 9.49
CA GLU A 11 32.29 -8.79 8.31
C GLU A 11 32.90 -9.94 7.46
N ASN A 12 33.12 -11.10 8.06
CA ASN A 12 33.68 -12.25 7.35
C ASN A 12 32.66 -12.97 6.45
N ALA A 13 31.37 -12.97 6.81
CA ALA A 13 30.30 -13.54 5.98
C ALA A 13 30.02 -12.68 4.74
N LEU A 14 30.21 -11.36 4.85
CA LEU A 14 30.07 -10.43 3.73
C LEU A 14 31.21 -10.53 2.71
N LYS A 15 32.43 -10.89 3.15
CA LYS A 15 33.57 -11.06 2.23
C LYS A 15 33.49 -12.36 1.44
N SER A 16 33.07 -13.48 2.05
CA SER A 16 32.87 -14.75 1.32
C SER A 16 31.70 -14.64 0.32
N PHE A 17 30.58 -14.05 0.72
CA PHE A 17 29.42 -13.82 -0.13
C PHE A 17 29.72 -12.90 -1.33
N ARG A 18 30.58 -11.89 -1.14
CA ARG A 18 31.06 -11.03 -2.25
C ARG A 18 31.99 -11.76 -3.21
N ALA A 19 32.91 -12.60 -2.70
CA ALA A 19 33.86 -13.34 -3.54
C ALA A 19 33.16 -14.40 -4.41
N GLU A 20 32.21 -15.15 -3.86
CA GLU A 20 31.42 -16.14 -4.59
C GLU A 20 30.52 -15.52 -5.65
N ASN A 21 29.82 -14.42 -5.32
CA ASN A 21 29.00 -13.69 -6.29
C ASN A 21 29.81 -12.98 -7.40
N MET A 22 31.06 -12.59 -7.14
CA MET A 22 31.91 -12.01 -8.17
C MET A 22 32.48 -13.06 -9.13
N ALA A 23 32.64 -14.31 -8.72
CA ALA A 23 33.11 -15.39 -9.58
C ALA A 23 31.99 -15.92 -10.50
N GLU A 24 30.75 -15.95 -10.01
CA GLU A 24 29.57 -16.40 -10.78
C GLU A 24 29.09 -15.34 -11.78
N ASN A 25 29.28 -14.06 -11.49
CA ASN A 25 28.87 -12.95 -12.35
C ASN A 25 29.77 -12.73 -13.59
N LYS A 26 30.92 -13.37 -13.70
CA LYS A 26 31.80 -13.21 -14.89
C LYS A 26 31.30 -13.96 -16.15
N LYS A 27 30.30 -14.83 -16.04
CA LYS A 27 29.81 -15.65 -17.16
C LYS A 27 28.52 -15.21 -17.83
N ASN A 28 27.76 -14.30 -17.25
CA ASN A 28 26.49 -13.84 -17.85
C ASN A 28 26.29 -12.35 -17.57
N LEU A 29 26.78 -11.51 -18.46
CA LEU A 29 26.58 -10.05 -18.40
C LEU A 29 25.16 -9.60 -18.80
N THR A 30 24.32 -10.50 -19.30
CA THR A 30 22.95 -10.23 -19.68
C THR A 30 21.98 -10.79 -18.65
N LYS A 31 21.28 -9.90 -17.94
CA LYS A 31 20.19 -10.29 -17.04
C LYS A 31 18.98 -10.75 -17.88
N LYS A 32 18.66 -12.04 -17.83
CA LYS A 32 17.40 -12.53 -18.40
C LYS A 32 16.26 -12.11 -17.45
N TYR A 33 15.33 -11.30 -17.96
CA TYR A 33 14.10 -10.96 -17.26
C TYR A 33 13.07 -12.03 -17.57
N GLU A 34 12.60 -12.72 -16.54
CA GLU A 34 11.46 -13.62 -16.64
C GLU A 34 10.21 -12.87 -16.20
N TYR A 35 9.17 -12.91 -17.02
CA TYR A 35 7.91 -12.26 -16.69
C TYR A 35 7.16 -13.08 -15.63
N ALA A 36 6.62 -12.40 -14.62
CA ALA A 36 5.84 -13.06 -13.58
C ALA A 36 4.65 -13.86 -14.15
N TRP A 37 4.06 -13.35 -15.22
CA TRP A 37 2.94 -13.99 -15.92
C TRP A 37 3.25 -15.39 -16.45
N GLU A 38 4.49 -15.67 -16.83
CA GLU A 38 4.95 -16.98 -17.33
C GLU A 38 5.07 -18.02 -16.20
N LYS A 39 5.16 -17.56 -14.95
CA LYS A 39 5.34 -18.41 -13.77
C LYS A 39 4.04 -18.67 -13.00
N TYR A 40 3.00 -17.90 -13.29
CA TYR A 40 1.73 -18.01 -12.56
C TYR A 40 1.00 -19.31 -12.91
N SER A 41 0.61 -20.05 -11.89
CA SER A 41 -0.33 -21.14 -12.02
C SER A 41 -1.74 -20.61 -12.40
N ARG A 42 -2.64 -21.51 -12.79
CA ARG A 42 -4.03 -21.14 -13.04
C ARG A 42 -4.71 -20.55 -11.78
N GLN A 43 -4.31 -20.99 -10.60
CA GLN A 43 -4.86 -20.44 -9.34
C GLN A 43 -4.31 -19.05 -9.08
N ASP A 44 -3.01 -18.84 -9.26
CA ASP A 44 -2.39 -17.51 -9.11
C ASP A 44 -3.04 -16.48 -10.05
N LEU A 45 -3.34 -16.85 -11.29
CA LEU A 45 -4.04 -15.99 -12.24
C LEU A 45 -5.46 -15.62 -11.74
N LYS A 46 -6.22 -16.58 -11.21
CA LYS A 46 -7.53 -16.29 -10.62
C LYS A 46 -7.42 -15.30 -9.45
N ASP A 47 -6.43 -15.49 -8.60
CA ASP A 47 -6.21 -14.64 -7.43
C ASP A 47 -5.80 -13.22 -7.84
N VAL A 48 -4.94 -13.09 -8.85
CA VAL A 48 -4.56 -11.80 -9.45
C VAL A 48 -5.77 -11.06 -10.02
N PHE A 49 -6.62 -11.74 -10.80
CA PHE A 49 -7.82 -11.12 -11.36
C PHE A 49 -8.84 -10.76 -10.29
N SER A 50 -9.02 -11.62 -9.29
CA SER A 50 -9.88 -11.32 -8.14
C SER A 50 -9.39 -10.10 -7.36
N LEU A 51 -8.07 -9.98 -7.13
CA LEU A 51 -7.48 -8.80 -6.51
C LEU A 51 -7.71 -7.55 -7.35
N SER A 52 -7.50 -7.66 -8.68
CA SER A 52 -7.73 -6.56 -9.62
C SER A 52 -9.18 -6.06 -9.59
N ASP A 53 -10.16 -6.96 -9.54
CA ASP A 53 -11.58 -6.58 -9.47
C ASP A 53 -11.92 -5.90 -8.15
N ARG A 54 -11.39 -6.38 -7.03
CA ARG A 54 -11.54 -5.71 -5.73
C ARG A 54 -10.92 -4.31 -5.75
N TYR A 55 -9.74 -4.17 -6.35
CA TYR A 55 -9.06 -2.88 -6.50
C TYR A 55 -9.85 -1.90 -7.37
N LYS A 56 -10.37 -2.34 -8.52
CA LYS A 56 -11.23 -1.52 -9.38
C LYS A 56 -12.49 -1.04 -8.63
N ASN A 57 -13.11 -1.94 -7.87
CA ASN A 57 -14.28 -1.59 -7.06
C ASN A 57 -13.95 -0.57 -5.97
N PHE A 58 -12.80 -0.73 -5.30
CA PHE A 58 -12.31 0.26 -4.34
C PHE A 58 -12.09 1.62 -5.01
N MET A 59 -11.38 1.67 -6.13
CA MET A 59 -11.13 2.91 -6.88
C MET A 59 -12.41 3.56 -7.40
N SER A 60 -13.43 2.78 -7.72
CA SER A 60 -14.75 3.29 -8.15
C SER A 60 -15.53 3.95 -7.02
N LYS A 61 -15.38 3.47 -5.80
CA LYS A 61 -16.04 4.03 -4.61
C LYS A 61 -15.28 5.20 -4.00
N CYS A 62 -13.95 5.13 -3.98
CA CYS A 62 -13.09 6.01 -3.20
C CYS A 62 -12.40 7.02 -4.12
N LYS A 63 -12.92 8.25 -4.18
CA LYS A 63 -12.39 9.35 -4.99
C LYS A 63 -11.59 10.35 -4.19
N THR A 64 -11.77 10.38 -2.87
CA THR A 64 -11.12 11.29 -1.95
C THR A 64 -10.43 10.53 -0.82
N GLU A 65 -9.50 11.18 -0.14
CA GLU A 65 -8.79 10.64 1.03
C GLU A 65 -9.77 10.16 2.10
N ARG A 66 -10.83 10.93 2.34
CA ARG A 66 -11.83 10.59 3.36
C ARG A 66 -12.64 9.34 2.99
N GLU A 67 -12.98 9.19 1.71
CA GLU A 67 -13.66 7.98 1.23
C GLU A 67 -12.76 6.76 1.32
N CYS A 68 -11.46 6.91 0.97
CA CYS A 68 -10.47 5.85 1.12
C CYS A 68 -10.35 5.40 2.58
N VAL A 69 -10.20 6.34 3.53
CA VAL A 69 -10.07 6.00 4.95
C VAL A 69 -11.32 5.28 5.46
N LYS A 70 -12.52 5.75 5.09
CA LYS A 70 -13.78 5.10 5.48
C LYS A 70 -13.87 3.67 4.95
N GLU A 71 -13.54 3.44 3.68
CA GLU A 71 -13.58 2.08 3.10
C GLU A 71 -12.49 1.19 3.71
N PHE A 72 -11.30 1.72 4.00
CA PHE A 72 -10.26 0.96 4.71
C PHE A 72 -10.69 0.55 6.12
N ILE A 73 -11.43 1.40 6.84
CA ILE A 73 -11.99 1.03 8.15
C ILE A 73 -12.97 -0.13 8.00
N VAL A 74 -13.88 -0.08 7.03
CA VAL A 74 -14.83 -1.18 6.77
C VAL A 74 -14.09 -2.49 6.47
N ILE A 75 -13.01 -2.43 5.67
CA ILE A 75 -12.19 -3.61 5.36
C ILE A 75 -11.47 -4.11 6.62
N ALA A 76 -10.89 -3.21 7.40
CA ALA A 76 -10.17 -3.55 8.63
C ALA A 76 -11.09 -4.17 9.68
N GLU A 77 -12.30 -3.63 9.87
CA GLU A 77 -13.30 -4.18 10.81
C GLU A 77 -13.74 -5.59 10.41
N LYS A 78 -13.94 -5.85 9.11
CA LYS A 78 -14.20 -7.21 8.60
C LYS A 78 -13.06 -8.18 8.89
N ASP A 79 -11.81 -7.69 8.93
CA ASP A 79 -10.62 -8.47 9.30
C ASP A 79 -10.37 -8.51 10.82
N GLY A 80 -11.30 -7.99 11.63
CA GLY A 80 -11.28 -8.07 13.08
C GLY A 80 -10.55 -6.94 13.80
N TYR A 81 -10.20 -5.86 13.10
CA TYR A 81 -9.68 -4.66 13.74
C TYR A 81 -10.79 -3.93 14.53
N LYS A 82 -10.42 -3.36 15.66
CA LYS A 82 -11.32 -2.59 16.55
C LYS A 82 -10.81 -1.18 16.72
N ASN A 83 -11.73 -0.23 16.87
CA ASN A 83 -11.37 1.15 17.14
C ASN A 83 -10.63 1.26 18.48
N ILE A 84 -9.43 1.86 18.46
CA ILE A 84 -8.60 2.01 19.66
C ILE A 84 -9.28 2.90 20.73
N GLU A 85 -10.07 3.89 20.32
CA GLU A 85 -10.79 4.77 21.25
C GLU A 85 -11.84 3.99 22.08
N GLU A 86 -12.49 3.02 21.47
CA GLU A 86 -13.45 2.15 22.18
C GLU A 86 -12.73 1.25 23.19
N ILE A 87 -11.56 0.74 22.82
CA ILE A 87 -10.71 -0.05 23.71
C ILE A 87 -10.25 0.79 24.90
N ILE A 88 -9.81 2.04 24.67
CA ILE A 88 -9.40 2.97 25.73
C ILE A 88 -10.56 3.26 26.67
N LYS A 89 -11.73 3.59 26.14
CA LYS A 89 -12.96 3.86 26.93
C LYS A 89 -13.37 2.67 27.80
N SER A 90 -13.18 1.47 27.30
CA SER A 90 -13.49 0.23 28.05
C SER A 90 -12.47 -0.13 29.11
N GLY A 91 -11.32 0.55 29.16
CA GLY A 91 -10.20 0.22 30.07
C GLY A 91 -9.52 -1.12 29.77
N LYS A 92 -9.81 -1.74 28.63
CA LYS A 92 -9.26 -3.03 28.24
C LYS A 92 -7.78 -2.87 27.87
N LYS A 93 -6.92 -3.74 28.40
CA LYS A 93 -5.53 -3.83 27.99
C LYS A 93 -5.39 -4.64 26.70
N LEU A 94 -4.54 -4.17 25.80
CA LEU A 94 -4.17 -4.89 24.58
C LEU A 94 -3.24 -6.05 24.92
N LYS A 95 -3.34 -7.13 24.16
CA LYS A 95 -2.50 -8.32 24.24
C LYS A 95 -2.01 -8.74 22.85
N ALA A 96 -0.99 -9.57 22.79
CA ALA A 96 -0.47 -10.11 21.55
C ALA A 96 -1.58 -10.75 20.70
N GLY A 97 -1.61 -10.41 19.42
CA GLY A 97 -2.63 -10.83 18.46
C GLY A 97 -3.83 -9.89 18.35
N ASP A 98 -4.00 -8.92 19.25
CA ASP A 98 -5.06 -7.93 19.12
C ASP A 98 -4.81 -7.04 17.89
N LYS A 99 -5.89 -6.75 17.16
CA LYS A 99 -5.91 -5.88 15.99
C LYS A 99 -6.69 -4.61 16.35
N VAL A 100 -6.04 -3.45 16.24
CA VAL A 100 -6.69 -2.17 16.52
C VAL A 100 -6.38 -1.14 15.45
N TYR A 101 -7.26 -0.18 15.26
CA TYR A 101 -7.03 0.94 14.38
C TYR A 101 -7.26 2.28 15.07
N ALA A 102 -6.51 3.28 14.61
CA ALA A 102 -6.70 4.68 14.98
C ALA A 102 -7.06 5.49 13.74
N ASN A 103 -8.17 6.20 13.80
CA ASN A 103 -8.62 7.11 12.75
C ASN A 103 -8.36 8.56 13.17
N ASN A 104 -7.63 9.32 12.35
CA ASN A 104 -7.41 10.74 12.59
C ASN A 104 -8.18 11.58 11.56
N LYS A 105 -9.37 12.05 11.94
CA LYS A 105 -10.22 13.00 11.17
C LYS A 105 -10.58 12.50 9.76
N ASP A 106 -10.66 11.20 9.55
CA ASP A 106 -10.85 10.55 8.25
C ASP A 106 -9.80 10.93 7.19
N LYS A 107 -8.61 11.32 7.60
CA LYS A 107 -7.51 11.67 6.68
C LYS A 107 -6.27 10.80 6.86
N THR A 108 -6.10 10.24 8.05
CA THR A 108 -5.00 9.31 8.36
C THR A 108 -5.54 8.12 9.12
N LEU A 109 -5.15 6.94 8.71
CA LEU A 109 -5.51 5.69 9.35
C LEU A 109 -4.23 4.94 9.74
N ALA A 110 -4.16 4.51 10.99
CA ALA A 110 -3.12 3.61 11.47
C ALA A 110 -3.72 2.29 11.92
N LEU A 111 -3.16 1.19 11.44
CA LEU A 111 -3.55 -0.18 11.79
C LEU A 111 -2.42 -0.82 12.59
N PHE A 112 -2.75 -1.44 13.71
CA PHE A 112 -1.79 -2.07 14.59
C PHE A 112 -2.16 -3.54 14.81
N LEU A 113 -1.24 -4.43 14.52
CA LEU A 113 -1.26 -5.81 14.96
C LEU A 113 -0.29 -5.94 16.13
N ILE A 114 -0.80 -6.21 17.33
CA ILE A 114 0.01 -6.27 18.55
C ILE A 114 0.88 -7.53 18.51
N GLY A 115 2.20 -7.33 18.55
CA GLY A 115 3.19 -8.40 18.55
C GLY A 115 3.31 -9.11 19.89
N LYS A 116 4.12 -10.16 19.91
CA LYS A 116 4.50 -10.89 21.16
C LYS A 116 5.70 -10.24 21.83
N GLU A 117 6.58 -9.62 21.04
CA GLU A 117 7.79 -8.98 21.51
C GLU A 117 7.50 -7.55 21.99
N PRO A 118 8.22 -7.06 23.01
CA PRO A 118 8.12 -5.68 23.46
C PRO A 118 8.57 -4.70 22.37
N LEU A 119 8.04 -3.48 22.40
CA LEU A 119 8.31 -2.45 21.37
C LEU A 119 9.78 -2.03 21.32
N GLU A 120 10.52 -2.16 22.43
CA GLU A 120 11.95 -1.90 22.52
C GLU A 120 12.79 -2.77 21.59
N ASN A 121 12.27 -3.95 21.22
CA ASN A 121 12.89 -4.85 20.24
C ASN A 121 12.60 -4.42 18.79
N GLY A 122 11.88 -3.32 18.62
CA GLY A 122 11.54 -2.75 17.32
C GLY A 122 10.15 -3.15 16.79
N MET A 123 9.76 -2.51 15.70
CA MET A 123 8.48 -2.77 15.04
C MET A 123 8.68 -2.78 13.52
N LYS A 124 7.75 -3.40 12.80
CA LYS A 124 7.66 -3.33 11.34
C LYS A 124 6.63 -2.27 10.98
N ILE A 125 7.04 -1.28 10.18
CA ILE A 125 6.17 -0.19 9.73
C ILE A 125 6.01 -0.29 8.22
N LEU A 126 4.76 -0.29 7.75
CA LEU A 126 4.40 -0.14 6.35
C LEU A 126 3.62 1.16 6.21
N GLY A 127 4.13 2.09 5.40
CA GLY A 127 3.49 3.38 5.16
C GLY A 127 3.14 3.54 3.68
N ALA A 128 1.99 4.15 3.41
CA ALA A 128 1.54 4.53 2.08
C ALA A 128 0.71 5.82 2.15
N HIS A 129 0.68 6.58 1.04
CA HIS A 129 -0.24 7.70 0.92
C HIS A 129 -1.68 7.19 0.66
N VAL A 130 -2.67 8.00 0.98
CA VAL A 130 -4.11 7.64 0.91
C VAL A 130 -4.81 8.29 -0.28
N ASP A 131 -4.24 9.35 -0.84
CA ASP A 131 -4.79 10.03 -2.02
C ASP A 131 -4.66 9.17 -3.28
N SER A 132 -5.56 9.43 -4.22
CA SER A 132 -5.61 8.76 -5.52
C SER A 132 -5.57 9.81 -6.63
N PRO A 133 -4.85 9.57 -7.74
CA PRO A 133 -4.89 10.45 -8.89
C PRO A 133 -6.31 10.57 -9.45
N ARG A 134 -6.75 11.79 -9.72
CA ARG A 134 -8.08 12.09 -10.27
C ARG A 134 -8.09 13.38 -11.08
N LEU A 135 -9.13 13.56 -11.84
CA LEU A 135 -9.47 14.83 -12.48
C LEU A 135 -10.64 15.45 -11.72
N ASP A 136 -10.47 16.67 -11.27
CA ASP A 136 -11.51 17.48 -10.63
C ASP A 136 -11.94 18.60 -11.59
N LEU A 137 -13.22 18.96 -11.60
CA LEU A 137 -13.71 20.14 -12.30
C LEU A 137 -13.24 21.41 -11.56
N LYS A 138 -12.85 22.44 -12.31
CA LYS A 138 -12.60 23.77 -11.71
C LYS A 138 -13.91 24.42 -11.26
N GLN A 139 -13.82 25.50 -10.47
CA GLN A 139 -14.99 26.16 -9.89
C GLN A 139 -15.97 26.70 -10.94
N ASN A 140 -15.49 27.20 -12.10
CA ASN A 140 -16.27 27.61 -13.24
C ASN A 140 -15.82 26.79 -14.45
N PRO A 141 -16.26 25.53 -14.56
CA PRO A 141 -15.64 24.60 -15.48
C PRO A 141 -16.11 24.76 -16.92
N LEU A 142 -17.33 25.24 -17.15
CA LEU A 142 -17.92 25.27 -18.49
C LEU A 142 -17.40 26.44 -19.30
N TYR A 143 -16.93 26.16 -20.52
CA TYR A 143 -16.59 27.15 -21.53
C TYR A 143 -16.91 26.58 -22.92
N GLU A 144 -17.06 27.48 -23.89
CA GLU A 144 -17.25 27.11 -25.27
C GLU A 144 -15.99 27.36 -26.08
N ASP A 145 -15.61 26.44 -26.92
CA ASP A 145 -14.58 26.60 -27.94
C ASP A 145 -14.89 25.68 -29.13
N THR A 146 -14.74 26.23 -30.33
CA THR A 146 -14.97 25.51 -31.61
C THR A 146 -16.32 24.80 -31.69
N ASP A 147 -17.40 25.48 -31.27
CA ASP A 147 -18.78 24.96 -31.22
C ASP A 147 -18.96 23.75 -30.27
N LEU A 148 -18.03 23.55 -29.29
CA LEU A 148 -18.10 22.50 -28.31
C LEU A 148 -18.23 23.08 -26.89
N ALA A 149 -19.08 22.48 -26.10
CA ALA A 149 -19.12 22.71 -24.66
C ALA A 149 -18.01 21.89 -23.98
N LEU A 150 -17.04 22.57 -23.43
CA LEU A 150 -15.86 22.00 -22.80
C LEU A 150 -15.87 22.23 -21.28
N CYS A 151 -15.17 21.34 -20.55
CA CYS A 151 -14.98 21.49 -19.12
C CYS A 151 -13.50 21.69 -18.79
N GLU A 152 -13.20 22.79 -18.12
CA GLU A 152 -11.89 22.96 -17.50
C GLU A 152 -11.72 22.02 -16.31
N THR A 153 -10.60 21.29 -16.31
CA THR A 153 -10.27 20.35 -15.25
C THR A 153 -8.95 20.71 -14.58
N HIS A 154 -8.84 20.28 -13.34
CA HIS A 154 -7.60 20.27 -12.58
C HIS A 154 -7.24 18.83 -12.25
N TYR A 155 -5.98 18.45 -12.45
CA TYR A 155 -5.52 17.11 -12.05
C TYR A 155 -4.99 17.15 -10.61
N TYR A 156 -5.24 16.07 -9.88
CA TYR A 156 -4.73 15.83 -8.56
C TYR A 156 -3.88 14.55 -8.56
N GLY A 157 -2.66 14.65 -7.99
CA GLY A 157 -1.68 13.56 -8.05
C GLY A 157 -0.96 13.45 -9.39
N GLY A 158 -0.18 12.40 -9.57
CA GLY A 158 0.58 12.13 -10.79
C GLY A 158 -0.27 11.42 -11.84
N ILE A 159 -0.52 12.07 -12.98
CA ILE A 159 -1.26 11.50 -14.12
C ILE A 159 -0.34 11.41 -15.32
N LYS A 160 -0.26 10.23 -15.96
CA LYS A 160 0.38 10.08 -17.26
C LYS A 160 -0.50 10.76 -18.33
N LYS A 161 0.12 11.61 -19.13
CA LYS A 161 -0.59 12.42 -20.15
C LYS A 161 -0.40 11.90 -21.58
N TYR A 162 -0.04 10.66 -21.76
CA TYR A 162 0.24 10.00 -23.05
C TYR A 162 -0.27 8.58 -23.05
#